data_b61d65b1e4abbba9202968c3bd5c16d8
#
_entry.id   b61d65b1e4abbba9202968c3bd5c16d8
#
_cell.length_a   1.000
_cell.length_b   1.000
_cell.length_c   1.000
_cell.angle_alpha   90.00
_cell.angle_beta   90.00
_cell.angle_gamma   90.00
#
_symmetry.space_group_name_H-M   'P 1'
#
loop_
_entity.id
_entity.type
_entity.pdbx_description
1 polymer ?
#
loop_
_entity_poly.entity_id
_entity_poly.type
_entity_poly.pdbx_seq_one_letter_code
_entity_poly.pdbx_strand_id
1 'polypeptide(L)'
;MSVPFYAKSETNQGYSKNMEVVGFSDLNGVNAFQMALYKTGEKYYMYCGSFKGAGVNIVDVTDPTKPEVVGCVYVSDPNIYFAQSTPKVQVADGLLIVALGGGVTFLHGIKPGDPADDGLQIYDLKEDPVHPKLLSHWHTGLPNGMGVHRFAYNGGKYVYMPAECR
;
A
#
# COMPACT_ATOMS: atom_id res chain seq x y z
N MET A 1 -21.14 -13.96 -1.98
CA MET A 1 -20.61 -12.78 -2.68
C MET A 1 -21.16 -11.55 -1.99
N SER A 2 -20.36 -10.83 -1.20
CA SER A 2 -20.78 -9.55 -0.64
C SER A 2 -20.63 -8.50 -1.75
N VAL A 3 -21.73 -7.95 -2.19
CA VAL A 3 -21.73 -6.84 -3.14
C VAL A 3 -21.06 -5.64 -2.43
N PRO A 4 -20.11 -4.95 -3.07
CA PRO A 4 -19.47 -3.79 -2.48
C PRO A 4 -20.52 -2.79 -1.99
N PHE A 5 -20.31 -2.25 -0.80
CA PHE A 5 -21.20 -1.30 -0.13
C PHE A 5 -21.62 -0.12 -1.03
N TYR A 6 -20.78 0.24 -1.99
CA TYR A 6 -20.99 1.36 -2.92
C TYR A 6 -21.77 1.02 -4.18
N ALA A 7 -21.95 -0.25 -4.52
CA ALA A 7 -22.63 -0.65 -5.77
C ALA A 7 -24.16 -0.79 -5.63
N LYS A 8 -24.75 -0.53 -4.46
CA LYS A 8 -26.16 -0.83 -4.17
C LYS A 8 -27.00 0.32 -3.68
N SER A 9 -26.58 1.53 -3.82
CA SER A 9 -27.40 2.62 -3.31
C SER A 9 -27.67 3.65 -4.40
N GLU A 10 -28.73 3.44 -5.16
CA GLU A 10 -29.41 4.53 -5.87
C GLU A 10 -29.88 5.64 -4.89
N THR A 11 -29.78 5.40 -3.58
CA THR A 11 -30.17 6.32 -2.50
C THR A 11 -28.99 6.97 -1.76
N ASN A 12 -27.75 6.50 -1.94
CA ASN A 12 -26.55 7.18 -1.43
C ASN A 12 -26.03 8.16 -2.46
N GLN A 13 -26.80 9.17 -2.77
CA GLN A 13 -26.30 10.38 -3.36
C GLN A 13 -25.43 11.06 -2.30
N GLY A 14 -24.13 10.71 -2.27
CA GLY A 14 -23.17 11.42 -1.48
C GLY A 14 -23.24 12.90 -1.87
N TYR A 15 -23.21 13.80 -0.88
CA TYR A 15 -23.17 15.20 -1.19
C TYR A 15 -21.81 15.55 -1.81
N SER A 16 -21.82 16.03 -3.06
CA SER A 16 -20.63 16.56 -3.71
C SER A 16 -20.89 17.98 -4.19
N LYS A 17 -19.89 18.86 -4.02
CA LYS A 17 -19.90 20.22 -4.56
C LYS A 17 -18.61 20.45 -5.32
N ASN A 18 -18.74 20.72 -6.61
CA ASN A 18 -17.60 20.92 -7.52
C ASN A 18 -16.67 19.69 -7.61
N MET A 19 -17.21 18.49 -7.41
CA MET A 19 -16.52 17.19 -7.54
C MET A 19 -17.45 16.17 -8.17
N GLU A 20 -16.88 15.26 -8.94
CA GLU A 20 -17.56 14.12 -9.55
C GLU A 20 -16.72 12.87 -9.37
N VAL A 21 -17.37 11.73 -9.05
CA VAL A 21 -16.71 10.42 -9.05
C VAL A 21 -16.70 9.91 -10.48
N VAL A 22 -15.52 9.81 -11.07
CA VAL A 22 -15.35 9.44 -12.49
C VAL A 22 -15.06 7.96 -12.70
N GLY A 23 -14.59 7.24 -11.69
CA GLY A 23 -14.31 5.80 -11.78
C GLY A 23 -14.21 5.14 -10.42
N PHE A 24 -14.23 3.81 -10.42
CA PHE A 24 -14.16 2.98 -9.22
C PHE A 24 -13.47 1.65 -9.53
N SER A 25 -12.69 1.14 -8.58
CA SER A 25 -12.16 -0.23 -8.57
C SER A 25 -12.36 -0.82 -7.18
N ASP A 26 -12.82 -2.07 -7.11
CA ASP A 26 -12.88 -2.83 -5.85
C ASP A 26 -11.55 -3.50 -5.49
N LEU A 27 -10.50 -3.25 -6.27
CA LEU A 27 -9.16 -3.83 -6.12
C LEU A 27 -9.18 -5.37 -6.04
N ASN A 28 -10.06 -6.02 -6.81
CA ASN A 28 -10.28 -7.47 -6.78
C ASN A 28 -10.69 -7.99 -5.37
N GLY A 29 -11.46 -7.19 -4.64
CA GLY A 29 -11.95 -7.52 -3.30
C GLY A 29 -10.96 -7.24 -2.17
N VAL A 30 -9.84 -6.58 -2.46
CA VAL A 30 -8.82 -6.21 -1.45
C VAL A 30 -9.07 -4.79 -0.95
N ASN A 31 -9.09 -4.61 0.36
CA ASN A 31 -9.27 -3.30 0.96
C ASN A 31 -8.01 -2.44 0.83
N ALA A 32 -8.12 -1.28 0.22
CA ALA A 32 -7.05 -0.28 0.22
C ALA A 32 -7.00 0.50 1.55
N PHE A 33 -5.80 0.94 1.91
CA PHE A 33 -5.60 1.80 3.06
C PHE A 33 -4.94 3.14 2.67
N GLN A 34 -3.69 3.13 2.27
CA GLN A 34 -2.99 4.33 1.80
C GLN A 34 -2.60 4.16 0.33
N MET A 35 -2.68 5.25 -0.42
CA MET A 35 -2.40 5.26 -1.83
C MET A 35 -1.35 6.32 -2.17
N ALA A 36 -0.56 6.04 -3.22
CA ALA A 36 0.38 6.98 -3.80
C ALA A 36 0.33 6.91 -5.33
N LEU A 37 0.33 8.06 -5.97
CA LEU A 37 0.27 8.16 -7.42
C LEU A 37 1.69 8.30 -8.00
N TYR A 38 1.94 7.58 -9.09
CA TYR A 38 3.15 7.71 -9.91
C TYR A 38 2.79 8.01 -11.35
N LYS A 39 3.41 9.06 -11.91
CA LYS A 39 3.33 9.37 -13.34
C LYS A 39 4.61 9.00 -14.03
N THR A 40 4.54 8.28 -15.15
CA THR A 40 5.67 8.00 -16.03
C THR A 40 5.23 8.09 -17.49
N GLY A 41 5.84 9.01 -18.27
CA GLY A 41 5.34 9.35 -19.59
C GLY A 41 3.87 9.79 -19.54
N GLU A 42 3.04 9.17 -20.37
CA GLU A 42 1.59 9.40 -20.40
C GLU A 42 0.79 8.45 -19.49
N LYS A 43 1.47 7.57 -18.72
CA LYS A 43 0.85 6.60 -17.83
C LYS A 43 0.79 7.09 -16.40
N TYR A 44 -0.29 6.67 -15.70
CA TYR A 44 -0.51 6.94 -14.29
C TYR A 44 -0.79 5.62 -13.56
N TYR A 45 -0.02 5.35 -12.51
CA TYR A 45 -0.18 4.18 -11.67
C TYR A 45 -0.48 4.59 -10.23
N MET A 46 -1.49 3.95 -9.64
CA MET A 46 -1.82 4.12 -8.23
C MET A 46 -1.32 2.90 -7.46
N TYR A 47 -0.44 3.12 -6.50
CA TYR A 47 0.02 2.08 -5.57
C TYR A 47 -0.87 2.11 -4.34
N CYS A 48 -1.57 1.01 -4.06
CA CYS A 48 -2.55 0.91 -3.00
C CYS A 48 -2.09 -0.12 -1.97
N GLY A 49 -1.60 0.32 -0.82
CA GLY A 49 -1.31 -0.56 0.30
C GLY A 49 -2.59 -1.19 0.84
N SER A 50 -2.58 -2.50 1.07
CA SER A 50 -3.76 -3.23 1.51
C SER A 50 -3.90 -3.25 3.04
N PHE A 51 -5.14 -3.30 3.55
CA PHE A 51 -5.39 -3.35 5.00
C PHE A 51 -5.32 -4.76 5.58
N LYS A 52 -5.61 -5.78 4.80
CA LYS A 52 -5.57 -7.21 5.18
C LYS A 52 -4.88 -8.04 4.12
N GLY A 53 -4.01 -7.47 3.35
CA GLY A 53 -3.34 -8.14 2.26
C GLY A 53 -1.83 -8.15 2.44
N ALA A 54 -1.18 -9.05 1.77
CA ALA A 54 0.26 -9.24 1.83
C ALA A 54 1.03 -8.26 0.92
N GLY A 55 0.41 -7.16 0.45
CA GLY A 55 1.09 -6.37 -0.53
C GLY A 55 0.50 -5.01 -0.86
N VAL A 56 1.03 -4.47 -1.92
CA VAL A 56 0.63 -3.20 -2.53
C VAL A 56 0.07 -3.48 -3.91
N ASN A 57 -1.24 -3.27 -4.11
CA ASN A 57 -1.84 -3.38 -5.43
C ASN A 57 -1.38 -2.22 -6.33
N ILE A 58 -1.14 -2.54 -7.59
CA ILE A 58 -0.80 -1.57 -8.63
C ILE A 58 -1.99 -1.44 -9.56
N VAL A 59 -2.51 -0.23 -9.68
CA VAL A 59 -3.68 0.07 -10.50
C VAL A 59 -3.27 1.03 -11.61
N ASP A 60 -3.49 0.66 -12.89
CA ASP A 60 -3.40 1.61 -14.00
C ASP A 60 -4.63 2.53 -13.92
N VAL A 61 -4.39 3.81 -13.72
CA VAL A 61 -5.40 4.86 -13.64
C VAL A 61 -5.20 5.90 -14.75
N THR A 62 -4.54 5.51 -15.84
CA THR A 62 -4.30 6.36 -17.01
C THR A 62 -5.61 6.84 -17.62
N ASP A 63 -6.61 5.96 -17.71
CA ASP A 63 -8.01 6.33 -17.90
C ASP A 63 -8.72 6.27 -16.52
N PRO A 64 -8.97 7.39 -15.85
CA PRO A 64 -9.56 7.38 -14.52
C PRO A 64 -10.99 6.83 -14.48
N THR A 65 -11.66 6.70 -15.65
CA THR A 65 -13.00 6.11 -15.74
C THR A 65 -12.97 4.59 -15.72
N LYS A 66 -11.79 3.99 -15.96
CA LYS A 66 -11.57 2.53 -16.07
C LYS A 66 -10.31 2.10 -15.31
N PRO A 67 -10.25 2.29 -13.98
CA PRO A 67 -9.10 1.87 -13.20
C PRO A 67 -8.97 0.34 -13.24
N GLU A 68 -7.78 -0.17 -13.58
CA GLU A 68 -7.49 -1.58 -13.75
C GLU A 68 -6.36 -2.03 -12.81
N VAL A 69 -6.57 -3.13 -12.06
CA VAL A 69 -5.50 -3.75 -11.28
C VAL A 69 -4.57 -4.50 -12.22
N VAL A 70 -3.33 -4.02 -12.36
CA VAL A 70 -2.33 -4.55 -13.30
C VAL A 70 -1.22 -5.34 -12.63
N GLY A 71 -1.11 -5.28 -11.31
CA GLY A 71 -0.07 -5.99 -10.58
C GLY A 71 -0.22 -5.89 -9.06
N CYS A 72 0.70 -6.55 -8.37
CA CYS A 72 0.83 -6.48 -6.93
C CYS A 72 2.29 -6.64 -6.53
N VAL A 73 2.77 -5.77 -5.65
CA VAL A 73 4.06 -5.95 -4.97
C VAL A 73 3.80 -6.72 -3.69
N TYR A 74 4.35 -7.92 -3.59
CA TYR A 74 4.33 -8.69 -2.35
C TYR A 74 5.46 -8.19 -1.46
N VAL A 75 5.11 -7.54 -0.38
CA VAL A 75 6.06 -6.87 0.50
C VAL A 75 6.68 -7.79 1.54
N SER A 76 6.29 -9.08 1.57
CA SER A 76 6.88 -10.06 2.47
C SER A 76 6.63 -11.50 2.05
N ASP A 77 7.27 -12.41 2.79
CA ASP A 77 7.12 -13.84 2.62
C ASP A 77 5.65 -14.27 2.76
N PRO A 78 5.06 -14.92 1.73
CA PRO A 78 3.70 -15.42 1.80
C PRO A 78 3.45 -16.41 2.94
N ASN A 79 4.50 -16.99 3.51
CA ASN A 79 4.41 -17.85 4.70
C ASN A 79 4.25 -17.07 6.01
N ILE A 80 4.52 -15.76 5.97
CA ILE A 80 4.35 -14.82 7.10
C ILE A 80 3.09 -13.96 6.90
N TYR A 81 2.22 -14.38 6.04
CA TYR A 81 1.07 -13.66 5.50
C TYR A 81 0.18 -12.95 6.53
N PHE A 82 -0.01 -13.54 7.70
CA PHE A 82 -0.86 -12.97 8.74
C PHE A 82 -0.14 -11.96 9.66
N ALA A 83 1.16 -11.91 9.58
CA ALA A 83 1.96 -11.06 10.45
C ALA A 83 2.15 -9.64 9.90
N GLN A 84 1.55 -9.34 8.74
CA GLN A 84 1.72 -8.06 8.09
C GLN A 84 0.58 -7.14 8.36
N SER A 85 0.95 -6.03 8.89
CA SER A 85 0.06 -4.90 8.92
C SER A 85 0.09 -4.18 7.57
N THR A 86 -0.87 -3.37 7.44
CA THR A 86 -1.19 -2.44 6.39
C THR A 86 0.03 -1.69 5.88
N PRO A 87 0.58 -2.04 4.72
CA PRO A 87 1.66 -1.28 4.14
C PRO A 87 1.18 0.14 3.82
N LYS A 88 1.92 1.12 4.30
CA LYS A 88 1.79 2.52 3.89
C LYS A 88 2.79 2.80 2.80
N VAL A 89 2.37 3.59 1.84
CA VAL A 89 3.13 3.81 0.61
C VAL A 89 3.32 5.30 0.35
N GLN A 90 4.48 5.67 -0.15
CA GLN A 90 4.75 6.98 -0.75
C GLN A 90 5.62 6.81 -1.98
N VAL A 91 5.43 7.69 -2.95
CA VAL A 91 6.17 7.69 -4.21
C VAL A 91 6.77 9.07 -4.45
N ALA A 92 8.07 9.12 -4.68
CA ALA A 92 8.80 10.27 -5.18
C ALA A 92 10.10 9.83 -5.87
N ASP A 93 10.64 10.62 -6.76
CA ASP A 93 11.92 10.40 -7.49
C ASP A 93 12.00 9.04 -8.23
N GLY A 94 10.84 8.47 -8.61
CA GLY A 94 10.78 7.14 -9.21
C GLY A 94 11.04 5.99 -8.23
N LEU A 95 10.86 6.25 -6.93
CA LEU A 95 10.94 5.26 -5.87
C LEU A 95 9.57 5.07 -5.22
N LEU A 96 9.19 3.81 -4.99
CA LEU A 96 8.11 3.44 -4.10
C LEU A 96 8.71 3.04 -2.75
N ILE A 97 8.30 3.72 -1.70
CA ILE A 97 8.65 3.35 -0.33
C ILE A 97 7.43 2.76 0.35
N VAL A 98 7.63 1.60 0.97
CA VAL A 98 6.61 0.83 1.67
C VAL A 98 7.00 0.68 3.12
N ALA A 99 6.17 1.17 4.02
CA ALA A 99 6.34 0.95 5.45
C ALA A 99 5.63 -0.34 5.88
N LEU A 100 6.36 -1.19 6.58
CA LEU A 100 5.88 -2.42 7.18
C LEU A 100 5.70 -2.20 8.68
N GLY A 101 4.48 -2.13 9.10
CA GLY A 101 4.13 -2.07 10.52
C GLY A 101 3.80 -3.45 11.05
N GLY A 102 4.10 -3.73 12.30
CA GLY A 102 3.69 -4.95 12.97
C GLY A 102 2.16 -5.11 12.97
N GLY A 103 1.69 -6.32 12.87
CA GLY A 103 0.27 -6.61 12.84
C GLY A 103 -0.43 -6.28 14.16
N VAL A 104 -1.67 -5.86 14.05
CA VAL A 104 -2.52 -5.59 15.22
C VAL A 104 -3.26 -6.87 15.58
N THR A 105 -3.00 -7.40 16.76
CA THR A 105 -3.49 -8.71 17.22
C THR A 105 -4.99 -8.91 16.99
N PHE A 106 -5.82 -7.94 17.33
CA PHE A 106 -7.28 -8.06 17.20
C PHE A 106 -7.78 -7.96 15.75
N LEU A 107 -6.98 -7.37 14.82
CA LEU A 107 -7.35 -7.24 13.41
C LEU A 107 -6.77 -8.36 12.55
N HIS A 108 -5.57 -8.82 12.87
CA HIS A 108 -4.79 -9.72 12.04
C HIS A 108 -4.64 -11.13 12.64
N GLY A 109 -5.12 -11.32 13.87
CA GLY A 109 -5.04 -12.63 14.56
C GLY A 109 -3.65 -13.05 15.00
N ILE A 110 -2.66 -12.15 14.92
CA ILE A 110 -1.28 -12.42 15.34
C ILE A 110 -1.14 -12.33 16.85
N LYS A 111 -0.25 -13.17 17.39
CA LYS A 111 0.10 -13.20 18.81
C LYS A 111 1.45 -12.51 19.02
N PRO A 112 1.71 -11.97 20.21
CA PRO A 112 3.05 -11.49 20.56
C PRO A 112 4.10 -12.59 20.33
N GLY A 113 5.14 -12.28 19.56
CA GLY A 113 6.21 -13.23 19.21
C GLY A 113 6.00 -14.00 17.91
N ASP A 114 4.86 -13.85 17.24
CA ASP A 114 4.70 -14.38 15.88
C ASP A 114 5.65 -13.65 14.92
N PRO A 115 6.24 -14.36 13.94
CA PRO A 115 7.12 -13.74 12.95
C PRO A 115 6.39 -12.63 12.20
N ALA A 116 7.02 -11.46 12.09
CA ALA A 116 6.50 -10.34 11.32
C ALA A 116 7.64 -9.64 10.58
N ASP A 117 7.38 -9.29 9.34
CA ASP A 117 8.24 -8.34 8.64
C ASP A 117 7.97 -6.92 9.15
N ASP A 118 9.04 -6.16 9.27
CA ASP A 118 8.98 -4.79 9.76
C ASP A 118 9.90 -3.86 8.98
N GLY A 119 9.76 -2.58 9.23
CA GLY A 119 10.69 -1.58 8.71
C GLY A 119 10.23 -0.89 7.43
N LEU A 120 11.15 -0.69 6.50
CA LEU A 120 10.91 -0.03 5.23
C LEU A 120 11.48 -0.83 4.08
N GLN A 121 10.72 -0.96 3.00
CA GLN A 121 11.18 -1.45 1.71
C GLN A 121 11.19 -0.32 0.69
N ILE A 122 12.19 -0.31 -0.17
CA ILE A 122 12.38 0.68 -1.23
C ILE A 122 12.44 -0.05 -2.57
N TYR A 123 11.58 0.35 -3.50
CA TYR A 123 11.48 -0.22 -4.84
C TYR A 123 11.78 0.83 -5.91
N ASP A 124 12.43 0.42 -6.99
CA ASP A 124 12.62 1.21 -8.21
C ASP A 124 11.41 1.07 -9.13
N LEU A 125 10.85 2.21 -9.56
CA LEU A 125 9.71 2.30 -10.47
C LEU A 125 10.10 2.73 -11.89
N LYS A 126 11.36 3.10 -12.12
CA LYS A 126 11.78 3.80 -13.34
C LYS A 126 11.79 2.91 -14.57
N GLU A 127 12.21 1.65 -14.40
CA GLU A 127 12.30 0.70 -15.51
C GLU A 127 10.94 0.02 -15.76
N ASP A 128 10.32 -0.48 -14.70
CA ASP A 128 9.02 -1.16 -14.79
C ASP A 128 8.15 -0.83 -13.57
N PRO A 129 7.19 0.09 -13.71
CA PRO A 129 6.30 0.47 -12.62
C PRO A 129 5.31 -0.63 -12.21
N VAL A 130 5.10 -1.65 -13.05
CA VAL A 130 4.19 -2.78 -12.78
C VAL A 130 4.92 -3.94 -12.08
N HIS A 131 6.22 -4.09 -12.33
CA HIS A 131 7.06 -5.10 -11.68
C HIS A 131 8.27 -4.42 -11.02
N PRO A 132 8.04 -3.56 -10.00
CA PRO A 132 9.10 -2.76 -9.41
C PRO A 132 10.14 -3.63 -8.71
N LYS A 133 11.41 -3.26 -8.89
CA LYS A 133 12.54 -3.98 -8.33
C LYS A 133 12.81 -3.54 -6.89
N LEU A 134 12.85 -4.48 -5.96
CA LEU A 134 13.29 -4.21 -4.59
C LEU A 134 14.78 -3.78 -4.58
N LEU A 135 15.05 -2.60 -4.07
CA LEU A 135 16.40 -2.05 -3.91
C LEU A 135 16.97 -2.26 -2.51
N SER A 136 16.12 -2.12 -1.50
CA SER A 136 16.55 -2.19 -0.10
C SER A 136 15.42 -2.55 0.83
N HIS A 137 15.76 -3.24 1.92
CA HIS A 137 14.90 -3.49 3.05
C HIS A 137 15.64 -3.13 4.34
N TRP A 138 15.09 -2.21 5.11
CA TRP A 138 15.58 -1.84 6.43
C TRP A 138 14.64 -2.36 7.49
N HIS A 139 15.19 -2.97 8.55
CA HIS A 139 14.44 -3.51 9.69
C HIS A 139 14.67 -2.69 10.94
N THR A 140 13.67 -2.62 11.82
CA THR A 140 13.80 -1.90 13.12
C THR A 140 14.75 -2.59 14.09
N GLY A 141 14.97 -3.89 13.92
CA GLY A 141 15.79 -4.72 14.80
C GLY A 141 15.13 -5.08 16.13
N LEU A 142 13.83 -4.83 16.26
CA LEU A 142 13.05 -5.13 17.47
C LEU A 142 12.18 -6.38 17.22
N PRO A 143 12.44 -7.51 17.90
CA PRO A 143 11.73 -8.76 17.63
C PRO A 143 10.22 -8.72 17.92
N ASN A 144 9.76 -7.74 18.69
CA ASN A 144 8.33 -7.52 18.99
C ASN A 144 7.92 -6.07 18.76
N GLY A 145 8.65 -5.35 17.90
CA GLY A 145 8.37 -3.95 17.59
C GLY A 145 7.10 -3.80 16.75
N MET A 146 6.48 -2.63 16.85
CA MET A 146 5.32 -2.28 16.02
C MET A 146 5.70 -1.96 14.57
N GLY A 147 6.97 -2.06 14.21
CA GLY A 147 7.47 -1.70 12.89
C GLY A 147 7.33 -0.22 12.59
N VAL A 148 7.16 0.12 11.33
CA VAL A 148 6.97 1.51 10.88
C VAL A 148 5.52 1.73 10.50
N HIS A 149 4.78 2.46 11.34
CA HIS A 149 3.37 2.76 11.08
C HIS A 149 3.17 3.96 10.16
N ARG A 150 4.05 4.96 10.22
CA ARG A 150 4.00 6.16 9.37
C ARG A 150 5.40 6.61 9.00
N PHE A 151 5.50 7.29 7.88
CA PHE A 151 6.73 7.93 7.44
C PHE A 151 6.40 9.08 6.49
N ALA A 152 7.40 9.92 6.20
CA ALA A 152 7.33 10.96 5.20
C ALA A 152 8.52 10.85 4.25
N TYR A 153 8.22 10.84 2.95
CA TYR A 153 9.20 10.90 1.87
C TYR A 153 8.68 11.75 0.73
N ASN A 154 9.33 12.86 0.46
CA ASN A 154 8.97 13.79 -0.60
C ASN A 154 10.06 13.90 -1.67
N GLY A 155 10.86 12.84 -1.82
CA GLY A 155 12.04 12.83 -2.67
C GLY A 155 13.34 13.12 -1.91
N GLY A 156 14.46 12.97 -2.63
CA GLY A 156 15.79 13.21 -2.10
C GLY A 156 16.37 12.04 -1.30
N LYS A 157 17.25 12.35 -0.38
CA LYS A 157 18.14 11.38 0.27
C LYS A 157 17.57 10.76 1.55
N TYR A 158 16.56 11.38 2.17
CA TYR A 158 16.15 11.03 3.53
C TYR A 158 14.67 10.63 3.60
N VAL A 159 14.40 9.58 4.37
CA VAL A 159 13.07 9.19 4.83
C VAL A 159 12.94 9.54 6.31
N TYR A 160 11.85 10.17 6.69
CA TYR A 160 11.57 10.55 8.07
C TYR A 160 10.47 9.67 8.63
N MET A 161 10.72 9.03 9.78
CA MET A 161 9.76 8.08 10.37
C MET A 161 9.83 8.07 11.89
N PRO A 162 8.68 8.06 12.58
CA PRO A 162 8.61 7.70 13.98
C PRO A 162 8.63 6.17 14.08
N ALA A 163 9.75 5.60 14.48
CA ALA A 163 9.90 4.17 14.70
C ALA A 163 10.72 3.94 15.97
N GLU A 164 10.35 2.94 16.75
CA GLU A 164 11.27 2.36 17.71
C GLU A 164 12.34 1.61 16.94
N CYS A 165 13.58 1.86 17.22
CA CYS A 165 14.73 1.12 16.69
C CYS A 165 15.79 0.95 17.78
N ARG A 166 16.60 -0.09 17.66
CA ARG A 166 17.80 -0.30 18.48
C ARG A 166 19.03 0.28 17.84
#